data_57e4e383a395bd7c00c1c42007fdc279
#
_entry.id   57e4e383a395bd7c00c1c42007fdc279
#
_cell.length_a   1.000
_cell.length_b   1.000
_cell.length_c   1.000
_cell.angle_alpha   90.00
_cell.angle_beta   90.00
_cell.angle_gamma   90.00
#
_symmetry.space_group_name_H-M   'P 1'
#
loop_
_entity.id
_entity.type
_entity.pdbx_description
1 polymer ?
#
loop_
_entity_poly.entity_id
_entity_poly.type
_entity_poly.pdbx_seq_one_letter_code
_entity_poly.pdbx_strand_id
1 'polypeptide(L)'
;NGGFYGYMDFDLKLDKKAEKGCILNSRILWFFSEAAMLTGRADLAEDARHAYQFFLKNCYDEANGGVYWSCDYTGKPQDTTKHTYNQGFAIYALSAYYRLTKDPVALTYAKKIFHLIEQHCTDSEGYLEAFTIDWKPESNEKLSENGVMAAKTMNTLLHVFEGYAGLYQASHDPEVGKALRRILDIYEHKIYSPELHRQLVFFDQHYNSIIDLYSYGHDIESSWLIDWGCDLLGDAALSKRIHAINSDLAAHIYKEAYIDHSVVNECDRGKVNTTRVWWVQAESVLGFVNEYNKSGDAKYRDAAA
;
A
#
# COMPACT_ATOMS: atom_id res chain seq x y z
N ASN A 1 6.31 -26.63 6.61
CA ASN A 1 7.18 -25.51 6.29
C ASN A 1 6.74 -24.18 6.94
N GLY A 2 5.50 -24.11 7.43
CA GLY A 2 4.92 -22.92 8.04
C GLY A 2 4.38 -21.92 7.02
N GLY A 3 3.72 -20.85 7.52
CA GLY A 3 3.07 -19.84 6.71
C GLY A 3 1.86 -20.35 5.95
N PHE A 4 1.44 -19.57 4.95
CA PHE A 4 0.29 -19.86 4.12
C PHE A 4 0.71 -20.32 2.72
N TYR A 5 -0.21 -20.93 1.98
CA TYR A 5 0.05 -21.33 0.59
C TYR A 5 0.06 -20.09 -0.34
N GLY A 6 0.88 -20.15 -1.39
CA GLY A 6 1.06 -19.03 -2.29
C GLY A 6 0.02 -18.90 -3.39
N TYR A 7 -0.66 -20.01 -3.76
CA TYR A 7 -1.59 -20.00 -4.90
C TYR A 7 -2.68 -21.05 -4.80
N MET A 8 -3.87 -20.67 -5.22
CA MET A 8 -5.02 -21.54 -5.45
C MET A 8 -5.70 -21.09 -6.75
N ASP A 9 -6.03 -22.02 -7.63
CA ASP A 9 -6.65 -21.69 -8.91
C ASP A 9 -8.15 -21.36 -8.79
N PHE A 10 -8.78 -21.01 -9.92
CA PHE A 10 -10.19 -20.65 -9.97
C PHE A 10 -11.11 -21.81 -9.54
N ASP A 11 -10.72 -23.05 -9.76
CA ASP A 11 -11.47 -24.24 -9.36
C ASP A 11 -11.19 -24.67 -7.90
N LEU A 12 -10.59 -23.77 -7.12
CA LEU A 12 -10.19 -23.98 -5.72
C LEU A 12 -9.15 -25.09 -5.52
N LYS A 13 -8.39 -25.41 -6.56
CA LYS A 13 -7.32 -26.39 -6.50
C LYS A 13 -6.05 -25.75 -5.97
N LEU A 14 -5.61 -26.21 -4.81
CA LEU A 14 -4.46 -25.70 -4.11
C LEU A 14 -3.15 -26.19 -4.73
N ASP A 15 -2.28 -25.26 -5.16
CA ASP A 15 -0.89 -25.56 -5.48
C ASP A 15 -0.01 -25.47 -4.23
N LYS A 16 0.33 -26.61 -3.66
CA LYS A 16 1.15 -26.70 -2.45
C LYS A 16 2.63 -26.36 -2.68
N LYS A 17 3.06 -26.26 -3.93
CA LYS A 17 4.45 -25.95 -4.31
C LYS A 17 4.62 -24.58 -4.95
N ALA A 18 3.55 -23.81 -5.01
CA ALA A 18 3.62 -22.45 -5.50
C ALA A 18 4.55 -21.59 -4.64
N GLU A 19 5.20 -20.65 -5.28
CA GLU A 19 5.98 -19.58 -4.68
C GLU A 19 5.14 -18.78 -3.67
N LYS A 20 5.76 -18.32 -2.60
CA LYS A 20 5.13 -17.51 -1.55
C LYS A 20 5.64 -16.08 -1.63
N GLY A 21 4.81 -15.18 -2.11
CA GLY A 21 5.10 -13.75 -2.13
C GLY A 21 5.23 -13.17 -0.72
N CYS A 22 6.27 -12.40 -0.45
CA CYS A 22 6.43 -11.74 0.85
C CYS A 22 5.37 -10.67 1.07
N ILE A 23 4.91 -10.00 0.00
CA ILE A 23 3.76 -9.07 0.08
C ILE A 23 2.50 -9.79 0.53
N LEU A 24 2.20 -10.97 -0.06
CA LEU A 24 1.03 -11.76 0.35
C LEU A 24 1.11 -12.13 1.84
N ASN A 25 2.27 -12.57 2.31
CA ASN A 25 2.47 -12.93 3.71
C ASN A 25 2.39 -11.71 4.65
N SER A 26 2.83 -10.51 4.21
CA SER A 26 2.60 -9.26 4.93
C SER A 26 1.11 -8.96 5.06
N ARG A 27 0.36 -9.02 3.95
CA ARG A 27 -1.09 -8.74 3.95
C ARG A 27 -1.87 -9.75 4.80
N ILE A 28 -1.49 -11.02 4.80
CA ILE A 28 -2.08 -12.06 5.67
C ILE A 28 -1.82 -11.73 7.15
N LEU A 29 -0.59 -11.35 7.49
CA LEU A 29 -0.24 -10.94 8.85
C LEU A 29 -1.05 -9.72 9.31
N TRP A 30 -1.15 -8.70 8.45
CA TRP A 30 -1.97 -7.52 8.70
C TRP A 30 -3.43 -7.88 8.90
N PHE A 31 -4.01 -8.64 7.97
CA PHE A 31 -5.42 -9.03 7.99
C PHE A 31 -5.80 -9.75 9.28
N PHE A 32 -5.07 -10.77 9.67
CA PHE A 32 -5.37 -11.51 10.90
C PHE A 32 -5.14 -10.67 12.15
N SER A 33 -4.16 -9.76 12.13
CA SER A 33 -3.93 -8.83 13.24
C SER A 33 -5.08 -7.86 13.43
N GLU A 34 -5.54 -7.21 12.36
CA GLU A 34 -6.67 -6.27 12.41
C GLU A 34 -7.99 -7.00 12.73
N ALA A 35 -8.24 -8.14 12.09
CA ALA A 35 -9.44 -8.94 12.36
C ALA A 35 -9.52 -9.45 13.80
N ALA A 36 -8.39 -9.84 14.39
CA ALA A 36 -8.33 -10.23 15.80
C ALA A 36 -8.62 -9.04 16.73
N MET A 37 -8.07 -7.86 16.46
CA MET A 37 -8.35 -6.65 17.24
C MET A 37 -9.81 -6.22 17.14
N LEU A 38 -10.37 -6.27 15.93
CA LEU A 38 -11.76 -5.86 15.68
C LEU A 38 -12.80 -6.80 16.32
N THR A 39 -12.55 -8.11 16.27
CA THR A 39 -13.53 -9.12 16.68
C THR A 39 -13.30 -9.70 18.07
N GLY A 40 -12.10 -9.53 18.64
CA GLY A 40 -11.68 -10.17 19.89
C GLY A 40 -11.49 -11.68 19.80
N ARG A 41 -11.45 -12.26 18.59
CA ARG A 41 -11.34 -13.71 18.38
C ARG A 41 -9.90 -14.20 18.56
N ALA A 42 -9.73 -15.16 19.48
CA ALA A 42 -8.42 -15.72 19.82
C ALA A 42 -7.82 -16.60 18.69
N ASP A 43 -8.65 -17.26 17.90
CA ASP A 43 -8.20 -18.06 16.76
C ASP A 43 -7.56 -17.18 15.66
N LEU A 44 -8.10 -15.97 15.40
CA LEU A 44 -7.48 -15.04 14.47
C LEU A 44 -6.15 -14.47 15.00
N ALA A 45 -6.02 -14.28 16.31
CA ALA A 45 -4.75 -13.90 16.92
C ALA A 45 -3.69 -15.02 16.81
N GLU A 46 -4.10 -16.27 16.87
CA GLU A 46 -3.22 -17.42 16.64
C GLU A 46 -2.78 -17.50 15.17
N ASP A 47 -3.68 -17.25 14.22
CA ASP A 47 -3.35 -17.14 12.79
C ASP A 47 -2.38 -15.98 12.51
N ALA A 48 -2.56 -14.83 13.16
CA ALA A 48 -1.63 -13.72 13.10
C ALA A 48 -0.24 -14.12 13.63
N ARG A 49 -0.18 -14.84 14.75
CA ARG A 49 1.08 -15.34 15.31
C ARG A 49 1.76 -16.32 14.35
N HIS A 50 1.01 -17.21 13.72
CA HIS A 50 1.52 -18.15 12.72
C HIS A 50 2.11 -17.40 11.50
N ALA A 51 1.39 -16.40 10.98
CA ALA A 51 1.87 -15.54 9.89
C ALA A 51 3.16 -14.81 10.28
N TYR A 52 3.21 -14.20 11.47
CA TYR A 52 4.36 -13.46 11.98
C TYR A 52 5.62 -14.31 12.10
N GLN A 53 5.50 -15.51 12.65
CA GLN A 53 6.62 -16.43 12.79
C GLN A 53 7.20 -16.83 11.43
N PHE A 54 6.34 -17.13 10.46
CA PHE A 54 6.78 -17.42 9.10
C PHE A 54 7.42 -16.19 8.45
N PHE A 55 6.80 -15.03 8.58
CA PHE A 55 7.26 -13.79 7.96
C PHE A 55 8.67 -13.43 8.42
N LEU A 56 8.93 -13.37 9.72
CA LEU A 56 10.26 -13.04 10.23
C LEU A 56 11.31 -14.09 9.84
N LYS A 57 10.94 -15.37 9.89
CA LYS A 57 11.91 -16.45 9.62
C LYS A 57 12.27 -16.57 8.15
N ASN A 58 11.33 -16.29 7.22
CA ASN A 58 11.47 -16.68 5.82
C ASN A 58 11.43 -15.48 4.84
N CYS A 59 10.75 -14.39 5.19
CA CYS A 59 10.64 -13.21 4.33
C CYS A 59 11.66 -12.12 4.69
N TYR A 60 12.08 -12.02 5.95
CA TYR A 60 13.06 -11.02 6.39
C TYR A 60 14.49 -11.48 6.11
N ASP A 61 15.33 -10.58 5.59
CA ASP A 61 16.75 -10.80 5.33
C ASP A 61 17.57 -10.38 6.55
N GLU A 62 18.01 -11.34 7.34
CA GLU A 62 18.82 -11.07 8.52
C GLU A 62 20.23 -10.54 8.19
N ALA A 63 20.75 -10.80 6.99
CA ALA A 63 22.11 -10.39 6.61
C ALA A 63 22.16 -8.95 6.13
N ASN A 64 21.21 -8.51 5.29
CA ASN A 64 21.22 -7.20 4.67
C ASN A 64 20.06 -6.31 5.17
N GLY A 65 19.14 -6.85 5.95
CA GLY A 65 17.91 -6.19 6.38
C GLY A 65 16.85 -6.09 5.29
N GLY A 66 15.62 -5.70 5.70
CA GLY A 66 14.47 -5.63 4.81
C GLY A 66 13.91 -6.99 4.43
N VAL A 67 12.93 -7.01 3.51
CA VAL A 67 12.24 -8.24 3.10
C VAL A 67 12.50 -8.56 1.64
N TYR A 68 12.55 -9.85 1.33
CA TYR A 68 12.65 -10.39 -0.03
C TYR A 68 11.34 -10.16 -0.80
N TRP A 69 11.40 -10.25 -2.14
CA TRP A 69 10.19 -10.28 -2.95
C TRP A 69 9.40 -11.57 -2.72
N SER A 70 10.09 -12.71 -2.73
CA SER A 70 9.44 -14.00 -2.53
C SER A 70 10.37 -15.06 -1.95
N CYS A 71 9.75 -16.15 -1.47
CA CYS A 71 10.41 -17.40 -1.12
C CYS A 71 9.73 -18.58 -1.81
N ASP A 72 10.44 -19.69 -1.94
CA ASP A 72 9.88 -20.94 -2.45
C ASP A 72 8.85 -21.53 -1.47
N TYR A 73 8.17 -22.60 -1.88
CA TYR A 73 7.17 -23.29 -1.05
C TYR A 73 7.73 -23.83 0.25
N THR A 74 9.05 -24.02 0.37
CA THR A 74 9.74 -24.46 1.59
C THR A 74 10.10 -23.32 2.52
N GLY A 75 10.04 -22.07 2.04
CA GLY A 75 10.40 -20.87 2.76
C GLY A 75 11.84 -20.41 2.55
N LYS A 76 12.56 -20.94 1.55
CA LYS A 76 13.88 -20.41 1.17
C LYS A 76 13.73 -19.19 0.27
N PRO A 77 14.56 -18.13 0.42
CA PRO A 77 14.55 -17.01 -0.50
C PRO A 77 14.64 -17.48 -1.95
N GLN A 78 13.75 -16.97 -2.81
CA GLN A 78 13.71 -17.29 -4.25
C GLN A 78 13.98 -16.04 -5.07
N ASP A 79 13.18 -15.01 -4.97
CA ASP A 79 13.47 -13.70 -5.53
C ASP A 79 13.90 -12.76 -4.39
N THR A 80 15.14 -12.33 -4.42
CA THR A 80 15.76 -11.55 -3.35
C THR A 80 15.72 -10.04 -3.58
N THR A 81 15.03 -9.57 -4.62
CA THR A 81 14.84 -8.14 -4.91
C THR A 81 14.23 -7.43 -3.70
N LYS A 82 14.81 -6.29 -3.34
CA LYS A 82 14.31 -5.39 -2.29
C LYS A 82 13.47 -4.30 -2.95
N HIS A 83 12.17 -4.52 -3.07
CA HIS A 83 11.28 -3.52 -3.64
C HIS A 83 10.71 -2.62 -2.54
N THR A 84 10.78 -1.30 -2.71
CA THR A 84 10.33 -0.30 -1.71
C THR A 84 8.86 -0.52 -1.33
N TYR A 85 8.02 -0.79 -2.32
CA TYR A 85 6.62 -1.18 -2.16
C TYR A 85 6.45 -2.34 -1.16
N ASN A 86 7.24 -3.40 -1.31
CA ASN A 86 7.19 -4.56 -0.42
C ASN A 86 7.67 -4.25 1.00
N GLN A 87 8.67 -3.38 1.14
CA GLN A 87 9.13 -2.91 2.46
C GLN A 87 8.02 -2.13 3.19
N GLY A 88 7.24 -1.31 2.47
CA GLY A 88 6.07 -0.60 3.01
C GLY A 88 5.05 -1.55 3.63
N PHE A 89 4.66 -2.60 2.91
CA PHE A 89 3.73 -3.62 3.43
C PHE A 89 4.29 -4.40 4.62
N ALA A 90 5.59 -4.64 4.66
CA ALA A 90 6.23 -5.28 5.82
C ALA A 90 6.11 -4.42 7.07
N ILE A 91 6.34 -3.11 6.97
CA ILE A 91 6.15 -2.15 8.07
C ILE A 91 4.69 -2.15 8.53
N TYR A 92 3.75 -2.09 7.59
CA TYR A 92 2.32 -2.06 7.86
C TYR A 92 1.87 -3.28 8.68
N ALA A 93 2.26 -4.46 8.21
CA ALA A 93 1.93 -5.74 8.85
C ALA A 93 2.55 -5.89 10.26
N LEU A 94 3.83 -5.57 10.40
CA LEU A 94 4.52 -5.64 11.69
C LEU A 94 3.96 -4.63 12.70
N SER A 95 3.54 -3.46 12.23
CA SER A 95 2.90 -2.44 13.06
C SER A 95 1.52 -2.88 13.56
N ALA A 96 0.71 -3.51 12.70
CA ALA A 96 -0.57 -4.10 13.08
C ALA A 96 -0.39 -5.24 14.11
N TYR A 97 0.57 -6.13 13.88
CA TYR A 97 0.88 -7.21 14.82
C TYR A 97 1.36 -6.67 16.19
N TYR A 98 2.19 -5.61 16.20
CA TYR A 98 2.56 -4.94 17.44
C TYR A 98 1.34 -4.33 18.14
N ARG A 99 0.41 -3.73 17.42
CA ARG A 99 -0.81 -3.18 18.01
C ARG A 99 -1.66 -4.26 18.68
N LEU A 100 -1.76 -5.42 18.07
CA LEU A 100 -2.46 -6.58 18.62
C LEU A 100 -1.77 -7.15 19.87
N THR A 101 -0.46 -7.39 19.80
CA THR A 101 0.24 -8.23 20.78
C THR A 101 1.08 -7.47 21.79
N LYS A 102 1.45 -6.22 21.46
CA LYS A 102 2.47 -5.43 22.16
C LYS A 102 3.87 -6.07 22.17
N ASP A 103 4.14 -7.00 21.24
CA ASP A 103 5.46 -7.60 21.10
C ASP A 103 6.48 -6.55 20.61
N PRO A 104 7.46 -6.14 21.44
CA PRO A 104 8.42 -5.10 21.08
C PRO A 104 9.35 -5.53 19.93
N VAL A 105 9.47 -6.82 19.66
CA VAL A 105 10.28 -7.35 18.56
C VAL A 105 9.65 -6.95 17.22
N ALA A 106 8.33 -7.05 17.09
CA ALA A 106 7.63 -6.64 15.87
C ALA A 106 7.84 -5.15 15.57
N LEU A 107 7.71 -4.29 16.58
CA LEU A 107 7.96 -2.86 16.44
C LEU A 107 9.42 -2.55 16.07
N THR A 108 10.36 -3.30 16.65
CA THR A 108 11.80 -3.16 16.34
C THR A 108 12.09 -3.46 14.87
N TYR A 109 11.51 -4.54 14.31
CA TYR A 109 11.67 -4.87 12.90
C TYR A 109 10.97 -3.85 11.99
N ALA A 110 9.79 -3.37 12.34
CA ALA A 110 9.12 -2.31 11.59
C ALA A 110 9.98 -1.04 11.49
N LYS A 111 10.57 -0.61 12.62
CA LYS A 111 11.47 0.55 12.65
C LYS A 111 12.77 0.31 11.89
N LYS A 112 13.36 -0.89 11.96
CA LYS A 112 14.54 -1.23 11.15
C LYS A 112 14.25 -1.08 9.66
N ILE A 113 13.10 -1.59 9.19
CA ILE A 113 12.72 -1.50 7.77
C ILE A 113 12.45 -0.03 7.39
N PHE A 114 11.80 0.75 8.25
CA PHE A 114 11.63 2.20 8.06
C PHE A 114 12.98 2.91 7.82
N HIS A 115 13.97 2.68 8.68
CA HIS A 115 15.28 3.29 8.51
C HIS A 115 16.01 2.82 7.24
N LEU A 116 15.83 1.55 6.83
CA LEU A 116 16.38 1.05 5.56
C LEU A 116 15.75 1.73 4.35
N ILE A 117 14.43 1.96 4.35
CA ILE A 117 13.77 2.73 3.28
C ILE A 117 14.32 4.15 3.24
N GLU A 118 14.37 4.86 4.37
CA GLU A 118 14.85 6.24 4.42
C GLU A 118 16.34 6.35 4.03
N GLN A 119 17.13 5.32 4.28
CA GLN A 119 18.57 5.30 3.97
C GLN A 119 18.87 4.91 2.52
N HIS A 120 18.17 3.92 1.97
CA HIS A 120 18.50 3.31 0.68
C HIS A 120 17.52 3.61 -0.44
N CYS A 121 16.24 3.80 -0.10
CA CYS A 121 15.17 3.91 -1.08
C CYS A 121 14.73 5.36 -1.34
N THR A 122 15.48 6.35 -0.89
CA THR A 122 15.15 7.77 -1.09
C THR A 122 16.23 8.50 -1.85
N ASP A 123 15.81 9.51 -2.62
CA ASP A 123 16.69 10.52 -3.19
C ASP A 123 16.24 11.93 -2.75
N SER A 124 16.79 12.98 -3.37
CA SER A 124 16.42 14.37 -3.05
C SER A 124 14.96 14.70 -3.36
N GLU A 125 14.30 13.95 -4.23
CA GLU A 125 12.95 14.23 -4.73
C GLU A 125 11.88 13.29 -4.18
N GLY A 126 12.21 12.06 -3.75
CA GLY A 126 11.21 11.13 -3.24
C GLY A 126 11.73 9.72 -3.03
N TYR A 127 10.90 8.74 -3.39
CA TYR A 127 11.18 7.32 -3.18
C TYR A 127 11.49 6.61 -4.49
N LEU A 128 12.50 5.75 -4.45
CA LEU A 128 12.95 4.87 -5.54
C LEU A 128 12.32 3.48 -5.39
N GLU A 129 12.29 2.69 -6.47
CA GLU A 129 11.44 1.51 -6.56
C GLU A 129 12.13 0.21 -6.14
N ALA A 130 13.23 -0.17 -6.81
CA ALA A 130 13.78 -1.51 -6.74
C ALA A 130 15.29 -1.53 -6.49
N PHE A 131 15.73 -2.54 -5.73
CA PHE A 131 17.12 -2.71 -5.32
C PHE A 131 17.49 -4.20 -5.32
N THR A 132 18.77 -4.47 -5.52
CA THR A 132 19.35 -5.79 -5.30
C THR A 132 19.30 -6.18 -3.81
N ILE A 133 19.65 -7.42 -3.50
CA ILE A 133 19.71 -7.92 -2.11
C ILE A 133 20.59 -7.05 -1.19
N ASP A 134 21.63 -6.43 -1.73
CA ASP A 134 22.59 -5.56 -1.03
C ASP A 134 22.30 -4.05 -1.24
N TRP A 135 21.06 -3.70 -1.57
CA TRP A 135 20.54 -2.34 -1.69
C TRP A 135 21.15 -1.48 -2.80
N LYS A 136 21.68 -2.09 -3.86
CA LYS A 136 22.06 -1.36 -5.08
C LYS A 136 20.85 -1.14 -5.97
N PRO A 137 20.72 0.00 -6.66
CA PRO A 137 19.61 0.25 -7.57
C PRO A 137 19.44 -0.85 -8.62
N GLU A 138 18.19 -1.23 -8.88
CA GLU A 138 17.78 -2.21 -9.88
C GLU A 138 16.60 -1.69 -10.70
N SER A 139 16.29 -2.34 -11.83
CA SER A 139 15.21 -1.93 -12.71
C SER A 139 13.85 -2.24 -12.09
N ASN A 140 12.89 -1.33 -12.28
CA ASN A 140 11.52 -1.46 -11.75
C ASN A 140 10.62 -2.25 -12.71
N GLU A 141 10.99 -3.47 -13.09
CA GLU A 141 10.19 -4.30 -14.00
C GLU A 141 8.89 -4.80 -13.35
N LYS A 142 8.89 -4.98 -12.02
CA LYS A 142 7.78 -5.57 -11.27
C LYS A 142 6.57 -4.64 -11.12
N LEU A 143 6.79 -3.32 -11.09
CA LEU A 143 5.72 -2.31 -10.96
C LEU A 143 5.70 -1.33 -12.14
N SER A 144 6.29 -1.70 -13.28
CA SER A 144 6.21 -0.97 -14.54
C SER A 144 5.25 -1.69 -15.47
N GLU A 145 4.18 -1.02 -15.86
CA GLU A 145 3.09 -1.56 -16.65
C GLU A 145 2.84 -0.70 -17.89
N ASN A 146 1.92 -1.10 -18.76
CA ASN A 146 1.47 -0.35 -19.93
C ASN A 146 2.58 0.05 -20.92
N GLY A 147 3.68 -0.73 -20.94
CA GLY A 147 4.79 -0.56 -21.88
C GLY A 147 5.77 0.57 -21.53
N VAL A 148 5.75 1.07 -20.30
CA VAL A 148 6.69 2.08 -19.79
C VAL A 148 7.54 1.50 -18.64
N MET A 149 8.77 2.01 -18.48
CA MET A 149 9.62 1.73 -17.33
C MET A 149 9.65 2.95 -16.44
N ALA A 150 9.02 2.85 -15.27
CA ALA A 150 8.92 3.96 -14.32
C ALA A 150 10.09 3.97 -13.33
N ALA A 151 10.68 5.14 -13.11
CA ALA A 151 11.68 5.33 -12.07
C ALA A 151 11.03 5.55 -10.69
N LYS A 152 9.83 6.13 -10.67
CA LYS A 152 9.00 6.36 -9.49
C LYS A 152 7.53 6.08 -9.84
N THR A 153 6.77 5.56 -8.88
CA THR A 153 5.35 5.29 -9.07
C THR A 153 4.52 5.90 -7.93
N MET A 154 3.32 6.33 -8.27
CA MET A 154 2.31 6.73 -7.29
C MET A 154 1.99 5.55 -6.34
N ASN A 155 1.90 4.34 -6.88
CA ASN A 155 1.57 3.13 -6.14
C ASN A 155 2.59 2.85 -5.01
N THR A 156 3.89 2.91 -5.30
CA THR A 156 4.92 2.76 -4.25
C THR A 156 4.82 3.87 -3.20
N LEU A 157 4.62 5.13 -3.62
CA LEU A 157 4.47 6.25 -2.66
C LEU A 157 3.28 6.05 -1.73
N LEU A 158 2.13 5.61 -2.27
CA LEU A 158 0.90 5.35 -1.52
C LEU A 158 1.11 4.27 -0.44
N HIS A 159 1.75 3.14 -0.80
CA HIS A 159 1.92 2.05 0.15
C HIS A 159 3.11 2.23 1.11
N VAL A 160 4.08 3.06 0.78
CA VAL A 160 5.06 3.56 1.78
C VAL A 160 4.34 4.45 2.80
N PHE A 161 3.45 5.35 2.33
CA PHE A 161 2.62 6.17 3.22
C PHE A 161 1.75 5.31 4.14
N GLU A 162 1.08 4.30 3.60
CA GLU A 162 0.27 3.34 4.37
C GLU A 162 1.09 2.66 5.47
N GLY A 163 2.25 2.12 5.11
CA GLY A 163 3.15 1.48 6.06
C GLY A 163 3.61 2.43 7.16
N TYR A 164 3.97 3.66 6.79
CA TYR A 164 4.39 4.68 7.74
C TYR A 164 3.25 5.18 8.62
N ALA A 165 2.03 5.32 8.08
CA ALA A 165 0.86 5.67 8.87
C ALA A 165 0.56 4.61 9.93
N GLY A 166 0.63 3.32 9.56
CA GLY A 166 0.52 2.21 10.51
C GLY A 166 1.61 2.21 11.59
N LEU A 167 2.85 2.50 11.21
CA LEU A 167 3.97 2.61 12.15
C LEU A 167 3.83 3.83 13.07
N TYR A 168 3.38 4.95 12.53
CA TYR A 168 3.13 6.15 13.34
C TYR A 168 2.00 5.92 14.32
N GLN A 169 0.91 5.29 13.91
CA GLN A 169 -0.18 4.89 14.79
C GLN A 169 0.29 3.98 15.94
N ALA A 170 1.24 3.08 15.65
CA ALA A 170 1.77 2.13 16.62
C ALA A 170 2.78 2.76 17.60
N SER A 171 3.55 3.76 17.17
CA SER A 171 4.73 4.25 17.90
C SER A 171 4.72 5.72 18.26
N HIS A 172 3.97 6.55 17.55
CA HIS A 172 4.04 8.01 17.59
C HIS A 172 5.46 8.57 17.41
N ASP A 173 6.29 7.88 16.63
CA ASP A 173 7.68 8.25 16.41
C ASP A 173 7.78 9.54 15.58
N PRO A 174 8.44 10.61 16.08
CA PRO A 174 8.53 11.88 15.37
C PRO A 174 9.23 11.79 14.00
N GLU A 175 10.18 10.86 13.83
CA GLU A 175 10.88 10.66 12.54
C GLU A 175 9.91 10.11 11.50
N VAL A 176 9.07 9.15 11.88
CA VAL A 176 8.01 8.62 11.01
C VAL A 176 7.00 9.71 10.68
N GLY A 177 6.59 10.53 11.65
CA GLY A 177 5.71 11.68 11.42
C GLY A 177 6.29 12.72 10.45
N LYS A 178 7.61 12.94 10.49
CA LYS A 178 8.31 13.80 9.51
C LYS A 178 8.30 13.19 8.11
N ALA A 179 8.55 11.89 8.00
CA ALA A 179 8.52 11.19 6.71
C ALA A 179 7.11 11.21 6.09
N LEU A 180 6.05 10.99 6.89
CA LEU A 180 4.66 11.14 6.43
C LEU A 180 4.37 12.53 5.86
N ARG A 181 4.80 13.61 6.51
CA ARG A 181 4.64 14.98 6.01
C ARG A 181 5.36 15.19 4.68
N ARG A 182 6.56 14.62 4.52
CA ARG A 182 7.30 14.66 3.25
C ARG A 182 6.54 13.95 2.14
N ILE A 183 5.93 12.79 2.41
CA ILE A 183 5.12 12.06 1.43
C ILE A 183 3.87 12.86 1.06
N LEU A 184 3.20 13.49 2.02
CA LEU A 184 2.04 14.34 1.75
C LEU A 184 2.39 15.57 0.90
N ASP A 185 3.58 16.14 1.07
CA ASP A 185 4.07 17.22 0.22
C ASP A 185 4.31 16.75 -1.23
N ILE A 186 4.90 15.57 -1.41
CA ILE A 186 5.05 14.95 -2.74
C ILE A 186 3.67 14.64 -3.35
N TYR A 187 2.76 14.09 -2.57
CA TYR A 187 1.40 13.79 -3.01
C TYR A 187 0.67 15.03 -3.51
N GLU A 188 0.66 16.11 -2.72
CA GLU A 188 -0.02 17.37 -3.03
C GLU A 188 0.56 18.07 -4.27
N HIS A 189 1.90 18.04 -4.45
CA HIS A 189 2.58 18.86 -5.45
C HIS A 189 3.12 18.10 -6.67
N LYS A 190 3.22 16.78 -6.61
CA LYS A 190 3.83 15.97 -7.68
C LYS A 190 2.90 14.86 -8.21
N ILE A 191 2.07 14.30 -7.34
CA ILE A 191 1.19 13.17 -7.72
C ILE A 191 -0.19 13.66 -8.14
N TYR A 192 -0.84 14.50 -7.34
CA TYR A 192 -2.14 15.04 -7.67
C TYR A 192 -2.04 16.12 -8.76
N SER A 193 -2.89 16.01 -9.79
CA SER A 193 -3.05 17.03 -10.84
C SER A 193 -4.40 17.71 -10.68
N PRO A 194 -4.44 18.98 -10.25
CA PRO A 194 -5.69 19.71 -10.10
C PRO A 194 -6.37 20.02 -11.44
N GLU A 195 -5.61 20.06 -12.55
CA GLU A 195 -6.17 20.28 -13.90
C GLU A 195 -6.90 19.04 -14.43
N LEU A 196 -6.45 17.85 -14.03
CA LEU A 196 -6.99 16.56 -14.47
C LEU A 196 -7.91 15.95 -13.42
N HIS A 197 -7.98 16.50 -12.21
CA HIS A 197 -8.74 15.96 -11.07
C HIS A 197 -8.41 14.49 -10.76
N ARG A 198 -7.13 14.12 -10.86
CA ARG A 198 -6.66 12.74 -10.67
C ARG A 198 -5.21 12.69 -10.24
N GLN A 199 -4.75 11.52 -9.81
CA GLN A 199 -3.35 11.24 -9.64
C GLN A 199 -2.67 10.92 -10.98
N LEU A 200 -1.41 11.35 -11.11
CA LEU A 200 -0.46 10.85 -12.12
C LEU A 200 0.16 9.56 -11.58
N VAL A 201 0.49 8.61 -12.44
CA VAL A 201 0.76 7.22 -12.04
C VAL A 201 2.23 6.85 -12.13
N PHE A 202 2.86 7.04 -13.28
CA PHE A 202 4.24 6.65 -13.57
C PHE A 202 5.10 7.86 -13.93
N PHE A 203 6.31 7.91 -13.37
CA PHE A 203 7.19 9.05 -13.44
C PHE A 203 8.62 8.66 -13.82
N ASP A 204 9.33 9.61 -14.42
CA ASP A 204 10.78 9.61 -14.46
C ASP A 204 11.39 9.93 -13.06
N GLN A 205 12.71 10.10 -12.99
CA GLN A 205 13.40 10.39 -11.74
C GLN A 205 13.00 11.72 -11.10
N HIS A 206 12.45 12.66 -11.90
CA HIS A 206 12.11 14.05 -11.51
C HIS A 206 10.59 14.28 -11.33
N TYR A 207 9.80 13.19 -11.22
CA TYR A 207 8.33 13.25 -11.17
C TYR A 207 7.67 13.86 -12.42
N ASN A 208 8.33 13.84 -13.59
CA ASN A 208 7.62 14.09 -14.84
C ASN A 208 6.80 12.86 -15.20
N SER A 209 5.50 13.04 -15.45
CA SER A 209 4.64 11.93 -15.87
C SER A 209 5.06 11.42 -17.25
N ILE A 210 5.19 10.09 -17.39
CA ILE A 210 5.66 9.41 -18.61
C ILE A 210 4.55 8.66 -19.35
N ILE A 211 3.30 8.73 -18.85
CA ILE A 211 2.15 8.08 -19.45
C ILE A 211 0.87 8.84 -19.13
N ASP A 212 -0.08 8.83 -20.06
CA ASP A 212 -1.47 9.23 -19.81
C ASP A 212 -2.27 7.99 -19.39
N LEU A 213 -2.22 7.69 -18.10
CA LEU A 213 -2.95 6.61 -17.45
C LEU A 213 -3.76 7.16 -16.29
N TYR A 214 -5.03 6.79 -16.21
CA TYR A 214 -5.90 7.09 -15.10
C TYR A 214 -6.27 5.79 -14.38
N SER A 215 -5.71 5.55 -13.20
CA SER A 215 -6.02 4.40 -12.38
C SER A 215 -7.15 4.72 -11.41
N TYR A 216 -8.37 4.36 -11.77
CA TYR A 216 -9.55 4.65 -10.97
C TYR A 216 -9.51 4.00 -9.58
N GLY A 217 -8.99 2.79 -9.51
CA GLY A 217 -8.85 2.07 -8.25
C GLY A 217 -7.93 2.77 -7.27
N HIS A 218 -6.75 3.22 -7.72
CA HIS A 218 -5.81 3.90 -6.84
C HIS A 218 -6.29 5.28 -6.41
N ASP A 219 -7.04 5.99 -7.25
CA ASP A 219 -7.58 7.30 -6.87
C ASP A 219 -8.61 7.18 -5.75
N ILE A 220 -9.53 6.20 -5.86
CA ILE A 220 -10.50 5.97 -4.78
C ILE A 220 -9.84 5.40 -3.53
N GLU A 221 -8.82 4.55 -3.64
CA GLU A 221 -8.01 4.06 -2.53
C GLU A 221 -7.31 5.20 -1.80
N SER A 222 -6.63 6.08 -2.54
CA SER A 222 -5.96 7.24 -1.97
C SER A 222 -6.91 8.18 -1.25
N SER A 223 -8.17 8.30 -1.71
CA SER A 223 -9.14 9.22 -1.13
C SER A 223 -9.50 8.92 0.33
N TRP A 224 -9.34 7.69 0.79
CA TRP A 224 -9.58 7.32 2.18
C TRP A 224 -8.29 7.03 2.95
N LEU A 225 -7.33 6.38 2.31
CA LEU A 225 -6.09 5.95 2.95
C LEU A 225 -5.20 7.14 3.32
N ILE A 226 -5.08 8.12 2.42
CA ILE A 226 -4.34 9.36 2.68
C ILE A 226 -5.05 10.21 3.74
N ASP A 227 -6.38 10.30 3.75
CA ASP A 227 -7.14 10.96 4.80
C ASP A 227 -6.83 10.34 6.18
N TRP A 228 -6.92 9.00 6.28
CA TRP A 228 -6.61 8.29 7.53
C TRP A 228 -5.20 8.61 8.06
N GLY A 229 -4.18 8.50 7.23
CA GLY A 229 -2.81 8.77 7.66
C GLY A 229 -2.56 10.26 7.97
N CYS A 230 -3.24 11.16 7.26
CA CYS A 230 -3.18 12.60 7.53
C CYS A 230 -3.80 12.95 8.88
N ASP A 231 -4.93 12.34 9.22
CA ASP A 231 -5.63 12.58 10.49
C ASP A 231 -4.81 12.09 11.70
N LEU A 232 -4.03 11.01 11.53
CA LEU A 232 -3.11 10.54 12.58
C LEU A 232 -2.05 11.59 12.97
N LEU A 233 -1.67 12.48 12.05
CA LEU A 233 -0.71 13.55 12.31
C LEU A 233 -1.29 14.68 13.17
N GLY A 234 -2.62 14.82 13.24
CA GLY A 234 -3.31 15.80 14.06
C GLY A 234 -3.08 17.26 13.65
N ASP A 235 -2.68 17.53 12.40
CA ASP A 235 -2.44 18.86 11.86
C ASP A 235 -3.64 19.34 11.05
N ALA A 236 -4.50 20.15 11.68
CA ALA A 236 -5.76 20.60 11.09
C ALA A 236 -5.59 21.38 9.78
N ALA A 237 -4.52 22.15 9.62
CA ALA A 237 -4.27 22.92 8.40
C ALA A 237 -3.86 22.00 7.23
N LEU A 238 -3.02 21.02 7.52
CA LEU A 238 -2.60 19.99 6.57
C LEU A 238 -3.81 19.11 6.19
N SER A 239 -4.55 18.59 7.17
CA SER A 239 -5.74 17.76 6.94
C SER A 239 -6.76 18.48 6.06
N LYS A 240 -7.01 19.75 6.30
CA LYS A 240 -7.96 20.52 5.47
C LYS A 240 -7.58 20.57 3.98
N ARG A 241 -6.28 20.71 3.67
CA ARG A 241 -5.82 20.75 2.27
C ARG A 241 -5.89 19.39 1.62
N ILE A 242 -5.40 18.37 2.33
CA ILE A 242 -5.34 17.00 1.82
C ILE A 242 -6.75 16.41 1.65
N HIS A 243 -7.64 16.62 2.63
CA HIS A 243 -9.05 16.18 2.51
C HIS A 243 -9.77 16.83 1.33
N ALA A 244 -9.44 18.07 0.97
CA ALA A 244 -10.00 18.71 -0.23
C ALA A 244 -9.56 18.00 -1.52
N ILE A 245 -8.28 17.62 -1.64
CA ILE A 245 -7.77 16.82 -2.75
C ILE A 245 -8.48 15.47 -2.82
N ASN A 246 -8.58 14.78 -1.69
CA ASN A 246 -9.16 13.45 -1.61
C ASN A 246 -10.66 13.44 -1.88
N SER A 247 -11.39 14.49 -1.49
CA SER A 247 -12.79 14.68 -1.87
C SER A 247 -12.95 14.95 -3.37
N ASP A 248 -12.01 15.68 -4.00
CA ASP A 248 -12.00 15.87 -5.45
C ASP A 248 -11.78 14.54 -6.19
N LEU A 249 -10.83 13.71 -5.75
CA LEU A 249 -10.62 12.37 -6.31
C LEU A 249 -11.88 11.51 -6.21
N ALA A 250 -12.50 11.41 -5.03
CA ALA A 250 -13.70 10.60 -4.82
C ALA A 250 -14.88 11.10 -5.66
N ALA A 251 -15.06 12.43 -5.79
CA ALA A 251 -16.08 13.03 -6.62
C ALA A 251 -15.87 12.73 -8.11
N HIS A 252 -14.60 12.75 -8.55
CA HIS A 252 -14.27 12.48 -9.94
C HIS A 252 -14.45 11.00 -10.29
N ILE A 253 -14.06 10.07 -9.40
CA ILE A 253 -14.34 8.64 -9.56
C ILE A 253 -15.84 8.36 -9.61
N TYR A 254 -16.63 8.97 -8.72
CA TYR A 254 -18.08 8.82 -8.76
C TYR A 254 -18.68 9.26 -10.12
N LYS A 255 -18.17 10.34 -10.71
CA LYS A 255 -18.66 10.90 -11.96
C LYS A 255 -18.20 10.12 -13.19
N GLU A 256 -16.92 9.73 -13.25
CA GLU A 256 -16.29 9.20 -14.47
C GLU A 256 -16.21 7.67 -14.52
N ALA A 257 -16.09 7.03 -13.36
CA ALA A 257 -15.77 5.60 -13.29
C ALA A 257 -16.84 4.73 -12.61
N TYR A 258 -17.76 5.31 -11.85
CA TYR A 258 -18.85 4.57 -11.21
C TYR A 258 -19.99 4.37 -12.21
N ILE A 259 -20.10 3.17 -12.77
CA ILE A 259 -21.04 2.80 -13.82
C ILE A 259 -21.72 1.49 -13.44
N ASP A 260 -23.06 1.45 -13.52
CA ASP A 260 -23.84 0.24 -13.23
C ASP A 260 -23.51 -0.38 -11.86
N HIS A 261 -23.52 0.46 -10.82
CA HIS A 261 -23.26 0.09 -9.41
C HIS A 261 -21.88 -0.53 -9.17
N SER A 262 -20.88 -0.14 -9.94
CA SER A 262 -19.49 -0.62 -9.80
C SER A 262 -18.50 0.34 -10.44
N VAL A 263 -17.24 0.27 -10.04
CA VAL A 263 -16.17 1.11 -10.58
C VAL A 263 -15.39 0.35 -11.65
N VAL A 264 -15.18 0.95 -12.82
CA VAL A 264 -14.33 0.41 -13.89
C VAL A 264 -12.85 0.48 -13.51
N ASN A 265 -11.99 -0.29 -14.21
CA ASN A 265 -10.60 -0.47 -13.79
C ASN A 265 -9.73 0.79 -13.99
N GLU A 266 -9.63 1.26 -15.23
CA GLU A 266 -8.66 2.32 -15.59
C GLU A 266 -8.99 2.94 -16.94
N CYS A 267 -8.33 4.05 -17.28
CA CYS A 267 -8.34 4.64 -18.61
C CYS A 267 -6.90 4.86 -19.10
N ASP A 268 -6.46 4.09 -20.09
CA ASP A 268 -5.15 4.21 -20.72
C ASP A 268 -5.27 5.00 -22.04
N ARG A 269 -4.62 6.16 -22.09
CA ARG A 269 -4.59 7.04 -23.30
C ARG A 269 -5.99 7.24 -23.90
N GLY A 270 -6.96 7.56 -23.03
CA GLY A 270 -8.35 7.79 -23.43
C GLY A 270 -9.19 6.52 -23.67
N LYS A 271 -8.63 5.33 -23.53
CA LYS A 271 -9.34 4.06 -23.69
C LYS A 271 -9.70 3.46 -22.33
N VAL A 272 -11.00 3.43 -22.01
CA VAL A 272 -11.48 2.87 -20.75
C VAL A 272 -11.45 1.35 -20.78
N ASN A 273 -10.82 0.74 -19.78
CA ASN A 273 -10.89 -0.67 -19.46
C ASN A 273 -12.08 -0.90 -18.52
N THR A 274 -13.13 -1.50 -19.01
CA THR A 274 -14.39 -1.70 -18.28
C THR A 274 -14.42 -2.95 -17.39
N THR A 275 -13.30 -3.64 -17.25
CA THR A 275 -13.17 -4.79 -16.31
C THR A 275 -13.53 -4.35 -14.89
N ARG A 276 -14.17 -5.23 -14.13
CA ARG A 276 -14.47 -5.04 -12.71
C ARG A 276 -13.48 -5.84 -11.88
N VAL A 277 -12.40 -5.19 -11.45
CA VAL A 277 -11.37 -5.82 -10.63
C VAL A 277 -11.82 -5.79 -9.18
N TRP A 278 -11.69 -6.90 -8.47
CA TRP A 278 -12.24 -7.08 -7.13
C TRP A 278 -11.72 -6.06 -6.10
N TRP A 279 -10.40 -5.76 -6.14
CA TRP A 279 -9.82 -4.82 -5.18
C TRP A 279 -10.31 -3.38 -5.43
N VAL A 280 -10.51 -2.99 -6.69
CA VAL A 280 -11.08 -1.68 -7.04
C VAL A 280 -12.48 -1.51 -6.41
N GLN A 281 -13.30 -2.58 -6.41
CA GLN A 281 -14.61 -2.54 -5.77
C GLN A 281 -14.50 -2.40 -4.25
N ALA A 282 -13.58 -3.14 -3.62
CA ALA A 282 -13.34 -3.08 -2.18
C ALA A 282 -12.89 -1.67 -1.74
N GLU A 283 -11.92 -1.09 -2.47
CA GLU A 283 -11.44 0.27 -2.22
C GLU A 283 -12.52 1.33 -2.46
N SER A 284 -13.39 1.11 -3.45
CA SER A 284 -14.52 2.00 -3.73
C SER A 284 -15.52 2.05 -2.59
N VAL A 285 -15.79 0.92 -1.93
CA VAL A 285 -16.63 0.89 -0.72
C VAL A 285 -16.03 1.79 0.36
N LEU A 286 -14.72 1.63 0.65
CA LEU A 286 -14.04 2.43 1.68
C LEU A 286 -13.99 3.91 1.30
N GLY A 287 -13.60 4.24 0.07
CA GLY A 287 -13.49 5.62 -0.40
C GLY A 287 -14.82 6.35 -0.42
N PHE A 288 -15.90 5.70 -0.88
CA PHE A 288 -17.23 6.31 -0.85
C PHE A 288 -17.80 6.43 0.57
N VAL A 289 -17.57 5.46 1.46
CA VAL A 289 -17.94 5.61 2.89
C VAL A 289 -17.18 6.76 3.52
N ASN A 290 -15.88 6.89 3.27
CA ASN A 290 -15.07 8.00 3.76
C ASN A 290 -15.63 9.35 3.28
N GLU A 291 -15.93 9.48 1.99
CA GLU A 291 -16.47 10.71 1.44
C GLU A 291 -17.89 11.02 1.96
N TYR A 292 -18.72 10.00 2.15
CA TYR A 292 -20.02 10.18 2.81
C TYR A 292 -19.87 10.72 4.24
N ASN A 293 -18.93 10.20 5.01
CA ASN A 293 -18.68 10.66 6.38
C ASN A 293 -18.20 12.12 6.43
N LYS A 294 -17.45 12.58 5.43
CA LYS A 294 -16.99 13.97 5.33
C LYS A 294 -18.08 14.93 4.83
N SER A 295 -18.78 14.56 3.75
CA SER A 295 -19.69 15.46 3.05
C SER A 295 -21.15 15.37 3.50
N GLY A 296 -21.59 14.22 4.04
CA GLY A 296 -22.99 13.91 4.31
C GLY A 296 -23.83 13.65 3.03
N ASP A 297 -23.22 13.63 1.84
CA ASP A 297 -23.97 13.43 0.58
C ASP A 297 -24.33 11.95 0.40
N ALA A 298 -25.63 11.66 0.45
CA ALA A 298 -26.19 10.31 0.40
C ALA A 298 -25.78 9.51 -0.85
N LYS A 299 -25.45 10.18 -1.97
CA LYS A 299 -25.02 9.50 -3.19
C LYS A 299 -23.79 8.60 -2.98
N TYR A 300 -22.86 8.99 -2.10
CA TYR A 300 -21.67 8.20 -1.79
C TYR A 300 -21.98 6.99 -0.93
N ARG A 301 -22.89 7.14 0.05
CA ARG A 301 -23.41 5.99 0.80
C ARG A 301 -24.09 4.98 -0.11
N ASP A 302 -24.91 5.46 -1.03
CA ASP A 302 -25.67 4.62 -1.96
C ASP A 302 -24.76 3.96 -3.01
N ALA A 303 -23.63 4.58 -3.33
CA ALA A 303 -22.59 4.00 -4.18
C ALA A 303 -21.75 2.92 -3.46
N ALA A 304 -21.60 3.01 -2.14
CA ALA A 304 -20.87 2.04 -1.32
C ALA A 304 -21.70 0.81 -0.98
N ALA A 305 -23.05 0.87 -1.09
CA ALA A 305 -23.98 -0.21 -0.75
C ALA A 305 -24.19 -1.19 -1.89
#